data_1c8af87afc7c9e4a3041638e8e8b4397
#
_entry.id   1c8af87afc7c9e4a3041638e8e8b4397
#
_cell.length_a   1.000
_cell.length_b   1.000
_cell.length_c   1.000
_cell.angle_alpha   90.00
_cell.angle_beta   90.00
_cell.angle_gamma   90.00
#
_symmetry.space_group_name_H-M   'P 1'
#
loop_
_entity.id
_entity.type
_entity.pdbx_description
1 polymer ?
#
loop_
_entity_poly.entity_id
_entity_poly.type
_entity_poly.pdbx_seq_one_letter_code
_entity_poly.pdbx_strand_id
1 'polypeptide(L)'
;MYLADEAWPDLESYFESESLALVPLGSTEQHGPHLPESTDHVIAESLAREAAARSGYLCTPTVNVGISRHHRQFPGTMWVSPDTFRAYVRDLTENLTYHGIDRVVYVNAHGGNVDALREVAKDLHADETCYALEWMWDESIPELVDDLFEHNGPHGGPKETAMLQHLTDLVHDDRLADARDGGVRDIWSAEGTNRHGAATFFDARDNSDNGVFGDQTDATAEKGERLFEAATDQLVRLCDWLAAREPEELLPEPRV
;
A
#
# COMPACT_ATOMS: atom_id res chain seq x y z
N MET A 1 3.66 3.62 -18.16
CA MET A 1 4.69 2.63 -18.60
C MET A 1 4.94 1.65 -17.46
N TYR A 2 5.08 0.33 -17.73
CA TYR A 2 5.42 -0.67 -16.69
C TYR A 2 6.82 -1.22 -16.98
N LEU A 3 7.76 -0.97 -16.09
CA LEU A 3 9.19 -1.23 -16.28
C LEU A 3 9.50 -2.69 -16.70
N ALA A 4 8.82 -3.68 -16.11
CA ALA A 4 9.10 -5.08 -16.39
C ALA A 4 8.66 -5.55 -17.80
N ASP A 5 7.81 -4.80 -18.48
CA ASP A 5 7.34 -5.10 -19.83
C ASP A 5 8.22 -4.43 -20.91
N GLU A 6 9.14 -3.54 -20.52
CA GLU A 6 9.95 -2.73 -21.43
C GLU A 6 11.36 -3.31 -21.61
N ALA A 7 11.93 -3.08 -22.79
CA ALA A 7 13.34 -3.33 -23.02
C ALA A 7 14.18 -2.08 -22.68
N TRP A 8 15.44 -2.25 -22.30
CA TRP A 8 16.27 -1.13 -21.85
C TRP A 8 16.38 0.06 -22.84
N PRO A 9 16.33 -0.12 -24.19
CA PRO A 9 16.35 1.03 -25.09
C PRO A 9 15.06 1.86 -25.04
N ASP A 10 13.93 1.25 -24.68
CA ASP A 10 12.65 1.97 -24.57
C ASP A 10 12.62 2.81 -23.28
N LEU A 11 13.32 2.34 -22.23
CA LEU A 11 13.49 3.06 -20.97
C LEU A 11 14.45 4.27 -21.08
N GLU A 12 15.43 4.26 -21.99
CA GLU A 12 16.34 5.40 -22.19
C GLU A 12 15.57 6.70 -22.41
N SER A 13 14.58 6.67 -23.32
CA SER A 13 13.79 7.87 -23.64
C SER A 13 12.98 8.37 -22.44
N TYR A 14 12.52 7.47 -21.57
CA TYR A 14 11.81 7.84 -20.36
C TYR A 14 12.74 8.56 -19.38
N PHE A 15 13.88 7.98 -19.05
CA PHE A 15 14.86 8.56 -18.12
C PHE A 15 15.52 9.86 -18.62
N GLU A 16 15.47 10.13 -19.94
CA GLU A 16 15.93 11.41 -20.52
C GLU A 16 14.91 12.55 -20.33
N SER A 17 13.61 12.24 -20.17
CA SER A 17 12.54 13.22 -20.19
C SER A 17 11.74 13.31 -18.89
N GLU A 18 11.73 12.25 -18.09
CA GLU A 18 10.89 12.12 -16.89
C GLU A 18 11.73 11.73 -15.68
N SER A 19 11.32 12.21 -14.50
CA SER A 19 12.05 11.97 -13.26
C SER A 19 11.19 11.44 -12.10
N LEU A 20 9.97 10.94 -12.40
CA LEU A 20 9.04 10.38 -11.42
C LEU A 20 8.83 8.89 -11.64
N ALA A 21 8.81 8.10 -10.55
CA ALA A 21 8.44 6.69 -10.60
C ALA A 21 7.45 6.30 -9.51
N LEU A 22 6.55 5.37 -9.85
CA LEU A 22 5.64 4.69 -8.93
C LEU A 22 6.25 3.35 -8.52
N VAL A 23 6.35 3.12 -7.22
CA VAL A 23 6.84 1.85 -6.65
C VAL A 23 5.68 1.21 -5.87
N PRO A 24 5.00 0.20 -6.43
CA PRO A 24 3.95 -0.51 -5.72
C PRO A 24 4.52 -1.42 -4.64
N LEU A 25 3.93 -1.36 -3.43
CA LEU A 25 4.34 -2.16 -2.28
C LEU A 25 3.11 -2.69 -1.54
N GLY A 26 3.13 -3.98 -1.25
CA GLY A 26 2.11 -4.63 -0.45
C GLY A 26 2.74 -5.64 0.51
N SER A 27 1.99 -6.69 0.78
CA SER A 27 2.45 -7.83 1.56
C SER A 27 1.90 -9.14 1.01
N THR A 28 2.46 -10.25 1.44
CA THR A 28 1.89 -11.58 1.29
C THR A 28 1.50 -12.04 2.68
N GLU A 29 0.23 -11.85 3.04
CA GLU A 29 -0.28 -12.11 4.38
C GLU A 29 -1.75 -12.51 4.39
N GLN A 30 -2.18 -13.16 5.45
CA GLN A 30 -3.56 -13.56 5.63
C GLN A 30 -4.51 -12.35 5.59
N HIS A 31 -5.65 -12.50 4.94
CA HIS A 31 -6.78 -11.58 4.90
C HIS A 31 -8.10 -12.30 5.19
N GLY A 32 -8.07 -13.21 6.16
CA GLY A 32 -9.21 -14.05 6.50
C GLY A 32 -9.40 -15.23 5.54
N PRO A 33 -10.49 -16.01 5.74
CA PRO A 33 -10.71 -17.23 4.98
C PRO A 33 -11.14 -17.00 3.53
N HIS A 34 -11.52 -15.77 3.16
CA HIS A 34 -12.17 -15.44 1.88
C HIS A 34 -11.26 -14.72 0.89
N LEU A 35 -10.20 -14.08 1.35
CA LEU A 35 -9.25 -13.36 0.48
C LEU A 35 -7.93 -14.13 0.31
N PRO A 36 -7.25 -13.95 -0.84
CA PRO A 36 -5.94 -14.54 -1.06
C PRO A 36 -4.86 -13.82 -0.24
N GLU A 37 -3.75 -14.50 0.04
CA GLU A 37 -2.56 -13.92 0.69
C GLU A 37 -1.93 -12.76 -0.11
N SER A 38 -2.32 -12.60 -1.38
CA SER A 38 -1.83 -11.58 -2.30
C SER A 38 -2.63 -10.26 -2.27
N THR A 39 -3.60 -10.12 -1.40
CA THR A 39 -4.54 -8.97 -1.38
C THR A 39 -3.83 -7.64 -1.50
N ASP A 40 -2.90 -7.33 -0.63
CA ASP A 40 -2.21 -6.04 -0.59
C ASP A 40 -1.43 -5.76 -1.87
N HIS A 41 -0.60 -6.71 -2.31
CA HIS A 41 0.24 -6.45 -3.46
C HIS A 41 -0.53 -6.43 -4.78
N VAL A 42 -1.66 -7.12 -4.88
CA VAL A 42 -2.57 -7.02 -6.04
C VAL A 42 -3.21 -5.64 -6.10
N ILE A 43 -3.68 -5.11 -4.97
CA ILE A 43 -4.24 -3.75 -4.90
C ILE A 43 -3.18 -2.71 -5.28
N ALA A 44 -2.00 -2.76 -4.66
CA ALA A 44 -0.92 -1.82 -4.93
C ALA A 44 -0.48 -1.83 -6.40
N GLU A 45 -0.27 -3.02 -6.96
CA GLU A 45 0.13 -3.19 -8.36
C GLU A 45 -0.93 -2.66 -9.32
N SER A 46 -2.19 -3.01 -9.09
CA SER A 46 -3.29 -2.60 -9.97
C SER A 46 -3.44 -1.08 -10.01
N LEU A 47 -3.42 -0.42 -8.85
CA LEU A 47 -3.50 1.04 -8.74
C LEU A 47 -2.30 1.73 -9.39
N ALA A 48 -1.08 1.26 -9.13
CA ALA A 48 0.13 1.86 -9.68
C ALA A 48 0.22 1.69 -11.19
N ARG A 49 -0.13 0.52 -11.73
CA ARG A 49 -0.14 0.26 -13.18
C ARG A 49 -1.20 1.08 -13.90
N GLU A 50 -2.40 1.19 -13.35
CA GLU A 50 -3.45 2.00 -13.94
C GLU A 50 -3.10 3.49 -13.89
N ALA A 51 -2.59 3.99 -12.77
CA ALA A 51 -2.11 5.37 -12.68
C ALA A 51 -1.00 5.64 -13.69
N ALA A 52 -0.03 4.73 -13.84
CA ALA A 52 1.05 4.82 -14.83
C ALA A 52 0.52 4.81 -16.28
N ALA A 53 -0.52 4.02 -16.56
CA ALA A 53 -1.15 3.99 -17.89
C ALA A 53 -1.87 5.32 -18.22
N ARG A 54 -2.52 5.95 -17.23
CA ARG A 54 -3.23 7.24 -17.40
C ARG A 54 -2.28 8.43 -17.49
N SER A 55 -1.22 8.43 -16.70
CA SER A 55 -0.31 9.59 -16.57
C SER A 55 0.93 9.52 -17.46
N GLY A 56 1.31 8.33 -17.91
CA GLY A 56 2.57 8.11 -18.66
C GLY A 56 3.79 7.86 -17.76
N TYR A 57 3.69 8.03 -16.44
CA TYR A 57 4.81 7.80 -15.51
C TYR A 57 5.22 6.32 -15.41
N LEU A 58 6.45 6.07 -14.93
CA LEU A 58 7.01 4.74 -14.78
C LEU A 58 6.43 4.04 -13.54
N CYS A 59 5.96 2.81 -13.70
CA CYS A 59 5.63 1.89 -12.62
C CYS A 59 6.66 0.77 -12.57
N THR A 60 7.27 0.53 -11.41
CA THR A 60 8.22 -0.57 -11.19
C THR A 60 7.51 -1.90 -10.91
N PRO A 61 8.22 -3.04 -10.94
CA PRO A 61 7.72 -4.28 -10.37
C PRO A 61 7.37 -4.14 -8.88
N THR A 62 6.36 -4.90 -8.45
CA THR A 62 5.78 -4.81 -7.11
C THR A 62 6.66 -5.47 -6.05
N VAL A 63 6.83 -4.81 -4.92
CA VAL A 63 7.36 -5.42 -3.69
C VAL A 63 6.23 -6.18 -3.01
N ASN A 64 6.26 -7.51 -3.07
CA ASN A 64 5.16 -8.37 -2.64
C ASN A 64 5.36 -9.06 -1.27
N VAL A 65 6.47 -8.83 -0.59
CA VAL A 65 6.70 -9.30 0.78
C VAL A 65 7.06 -8.12 1.66
N GLY A 66 6.15 -7.78 2.58
CA GLY A 66 6.25 -6.63 3.46
C GLY A 66 6.55 -6.99 4.92
N ILE A 67 6.16 -6.10 5.83
CA ILE A 67 6.35 -6.22 7.28
C ILE A 67 5.07 -6.78 7.92
N SER A 68 4.88 -8.10 7.84
CA SER A 68 3.64 -8.79 8.24
C SER A 68 3.81 -9.74 9.41
N ARG A 69 4.86 -9.55 10.22
CA ARG A 69 5.15 -10.45 11.34
C ARG A 69 4.00 -10.60 12.32
N HIS A 70 3.16 -9.60 12.46
CA HIS A 70 1.99 -9.62 13.34
C HIS A 70 0.87 -10.56 12.85
N HIS A 71 0.95 -11.08 11.62
CA HIS A 71 0.06 -12.10 11.05
C HIS A 71 0.67 -13.51 11.06
N ARG A 72 1.84 -13.72 11.67
CA ARG A 72 2.64 -14.97 11.63
C ARG A 72 1.93 -16.21 12.14
N GLN A 73 0.85 -16.08 12.92
CA GLN A 73 0.08 -17.22 13.44
C GLN A 73 -0.82 -17.86 12.37
N PHE A 74 -1.03 -17.19 11.25
CA PHE A 74 -1.81 -17.71 10.14
C PHE A 74 -0.89 -18.32 9.08
N PRO A 75 -1.17 -19.57 8.62
CA PRO A 75 -0.38 -20.20 7.57
C PRO A 75 -0.42 -19.42 6.25
N GLY A 76 0.69 -19.31 5.55
CA GLY A 76 0.80 -18.62 4.28
C GLY A 76 1.43 -17.23 4.39
N THR A 77 1.31 -16.56 5.52
CA THR A 77 1.92 -15.24 5.74
C THR A 77 3.45 -15.30 5.64
N MET A 78 4.00 -14.45 4.78
CA MET A 78 5.44 -14.24 4.59
C MET A 78 5.81 -12.83 5.02
N TRP A 79 6.98 -12.66 5.64
CA TRP A 79 7.43 -11.33 6.07
C TRP A 79 8.94 -11.18 6.03
N VAL A 80 9.40 -9.95 5.94
CA VAL A 80 10.78 -9.55 6.22
C VAL A 80 10.86 -8.71 7.49
N SER A 81 12.04 -8.58 8.07
CA SER A 81 12.23 -7.64 9.20
C SER A 81 12.12 -6.20 8.71
N PRO A 82 11.74 -5.25 9.59
CA PRO A 82 11.72 -3.83 9.23
C PRO A 82 13.06 -3.33 8.67
N ASP A 83 14.19 -3.79 9.23
CA ASP A 83 15.52 -3.40 8.74
C ASP A 83 15.79 -3.91 7.33
N THR A 84 15.43 -5.17 7.04
CA THR A 84 15.55 -5.75 5.70
C THR A 84 14.65 -5.03 4.70
N PHE A 85 13.42 -4.70 5.10
CA PHE A 85 12.48 -3.98 4.24
C PHE A 85 12.99 -2.59 3.90
N ARG A 86 13.43 -1.81 4.91
CA ARG A 86 14.02 -0.47 4.69
C ARG A 86 15.22 -0.52 3.75
N ALA A 87 16.15 -1.43 4.00
CA ALA A 87 17.33 -1.58 3.16
C ALA A 87 16.95 -1.93 1.71
N TYR A 88 16.02 -2.86 1.51
CA TYR A 88 15.57 -3.26 0.18
C TYR A 88 14.87 -2.12 -0.57
N VAL A 89 13.93 -1.41 0.09
CA VAL A 89 13.24 -0.29 -0.53
C VAL A 89 14.21 0.85 -0.86
N ARG A 90 15.16 1.13 0.03
CA ARG A 90 16.22 2.12 -0.21
C ARG A 90 17.06 1.74 -1.43
N ASP A 91 17.55 0.49 -1.52
CA ASP A 91 18.35 0.02 -2.65
C ASP A 91 17.56 0.16 -3.97
N LEU A 92 16.27 -0.20 -3.99
CA LEU A 92 15.42 -0.03 -5.18
C LEU A 92 15.31 1.45 -5.59
N THR A 93 15.12 2.34 -4.62
CA THR A 93 15.01 3.77 -4.88
C THR A 93 16.33 4.35 -5.38
N GLU A 94 17.47 3.99 -4.77
CA GLU A 94 18.79 4.42 -5.22
C GLU A 94 19.14 3.93 -6.65
N ASN A 95 18.64 2.74 -7.04
CA ASN A 95 18.75 2.29 -8.43
C ASN A 95 17.96 3.20 -9.41
N LEU A 96 16.77 3.64 -9.02
CA LEU A 96 15.99 4.58 -9.81
C LEU A 96 16.68 5.94 -9.90
N THR A 97 17.23 6.44 -8.79
CA THR A 97 17.95 7.72 -8.76
C THR A 97 19.24 7.71 -9.59
N TYR A 98 19.92 6.56 -9.67
CA TYR A 98 21.07 6.38 -10.55
C TYR A 98 20.72 6.65 -12.04
N HIS A 99 19.47 6.41 -12.44
CA HIS A 99 18.96 6.67 -13.79
C HIS A 99 18.25 8.02 -13.93
N GLY A 100 18.30 8.90 -12.92
CA GLY A 100 17.77 10.26 -13.00
C GLY A 100 16.38 10.46 -12.41
N ILE A 101 15.80 9.43 -11.75
CA ILE A 101 14.56 9.61 -10.98
C ILE A 101 14.86 10.37 -9.69
N ASP A 102 14.22 11.51 -9.49
CA ASP A 102 14.36 12.34 -8.29
C ASP A 102 13.07 12.42 -7.47
N ARG A 103 11.97 11.81 -7.96
CA ARG A 103 10.66 11.74 -7.30
C ARG A 103 10.12 10.33 -7.31
N VAL A 104 9.75 9.81 -6.14
CA VAL A 104 9.19 8.46 -6.00
C VAL A 104 7.90 8.50 -5.19
N VAL A 105 6.87 7.82 -5.69
CA VAL A 105 5.65 7.56 -4.92
C VAL A 105 5.62 6.07 -4.55
N TYR A 106 5.74 5.78 -3.27
CA TYR A 106 5.51 4.46 -2.72
C TYR A 106 4.00 4.20 -2.65
N VAL A 107 3.47 3.47 -3.64
CA VAL A 107 2.05 3.09 -3.71
C VAL A 107 1.82 1.91 -2.78
N ASN A 108 1.44 2.21 -1.54
CA ASN A 108 1.36 1.23 -0.46
C ASN A 108 -0.09 0.76 -0.25
N ALA A 109 -0.26 -0.55 -0.08
CA ALA A 109 -1.54 -1.14 0.29
C ALA A 109 -1.45 -1.99 1.58
N HIS A 110 -0.36 -1.88 2.35
CA HIS A 110 -0.16 -2.63 3.58
C HIS A 110 0.22 -1.73 4.76
N GLY A 111 -0.61 -1.72 5.80
CA GLY A 111 -0.41 -0.87 6.98
C GLY A 111 0.91 -1.10 7.71
N GLY A 112 1.41 -2.35 7.73
CA GLY A 112 2.67 -2.70 8.37
C GLY A 112 3.92 -2.09 7.72
N ASN A 113 3.82 -1.59 6.48
CA ASN A 113 4.93 -0.97 5.75
C ASN A 113 5.09 0.53 6.04
N VAL A 114 4.01 1.20 6.50
CA VAL A 114 3.89 2.67 6.57
C VAL A 114 5.07 3.34 7.28
N ASP A 115 5.36 2.92 8.51
CA ASP A 115 6.43 3.54 9.30
C ASP A 115 7.80 3.39 8.63
N ALA A 116 8.08 2.19 8.11
CA ALA A 116 9.35 1.92 7.44
C ALA A 116 9.51 2.72 6.14
N LEU A 117 8.44 2.87 5.35
CA LEU A 117 8.44 3.69 4.14
C LEU A 117 8.67 5.18 4.45
N ARG A 118 8.01 5.69 5.49
CA ARG A 118 8.19 7.07 5.97
C ARG A 118 9.59 7.32 6.50
N GLU A 119 10.22 6.33 7.15
CA GLU A 119 11.62 6.42 7.58
C GLU A 119 12.56 6.47 6.37
N VAL A 120 12.41 5.56 5.39
CA VAL A 120 13.21 5.58 4.16
C VAL A 120 13.05 6.90 3.40
N ALA A 121 11.81 7.40 3.26
CA ALA A 121 11.56 8.67 2.60
C ALA A 121 12.27 9.86 3.30
N LYS A 122 12.25 9.88 4.64
CA LYS A 122 12.95 10.92 5.42
C LYS A 122 14.48 10.84 5.26
N ASP A 123 15.04 9.64 5.22
CA ASP A 123 16.47 9.44 5.06
C ASP A 123 16.93 9.87 3.66
N LEU A 124 16.19 9.48 2.59
CA LEU A 124 16.46 9.91 1.22
C LEU A 124 16.38 11.43 1.06
N HIS A 125 15.39 12.06 1.70
CA HIS A 125 15.26 13.51 1.72
C HIS A 125 16.42 14.19 2.46
N ALA A 126 16.84 13.64 3.61
CA ALA A 126 17.96 14.18 4.40
C ALA A 126 19.31 14.04 3.67
N ASP A 127 19.47 12.98 2.88
CA ASP A 127 20.64 12.71 2.05
C ASP A 127 20.61 13.46 0.70
N GLU A 128 19.57 14.27 0.46
CA GLU A 128 19.34 15.01 -0.79
C GLU A 128 19.34 14.10 -2.04
N THR A 129 18.95 12.84 -1.88
CA THR A 129 19.01 11.81 -2.93
C THR A 129 17.76 11.83 -3.81
N CYS A 130 16.58 11.87 -3.17
CA CYS A 130 15.29 11.73 -3.81
C CYS A 130 14.19 12.27 -2.91
N TYR A 131 13.14 12.84 -3.50
CA TYR A 131 11.91 13.16 -2.79
C TYR A 131 10.93 12.00 -2.92
N ALA A 132 10.80 11.21 -1.86
CA ALA A 132 9.92 10.08 -1.81
C ALA A 132 8.68 10.35 -0.93
N LEU A 133 7.53 9.84 -1.35
CA LEU A 133 6.25 9.93 -0.63
C LEU A 133 5.71 8.53 -0.37
N GLU A 134 5.22 8.26 0.84
CA GLU A 134 4.37 7.10 1.11
C GLU A 134 2.91 7.53 0.88
N TRP A 135 2.20 6.76 0.05
CA TRP A 135 0.79 6.97 -0.27
C TRP A 135 0.00 5.70 0.02
N MET A 136 -0.94 5.80 0.96
CA MET A 136 -1.87 4.72 1.32
C MET A 136 -3.17 4.89 0.55
N TRP A 137 -3.58 3.84 -0.16
CA TRP A 137 -4.69 3.93 -1.11
C TRP A 137 -6.03 4.30 -0.47
N ASP A 138 -6.41 3.68 0.63
CA ASP A 138 -7.69 3.92 1.30
C ASP A 138 -7.73 5.23 2.11
N GLU A 139 -6.57 5.69 2.60
CA GLU A 139 -6.42 7.00 3.23
C GLU A 139 -6.58 8.15 2.22
N SER A 140 -6.48 7.89 0.92
CA SER A 140 -6.66 8.89 -0.13
C SER A 140 -8.12 9.19 -0.46
N ILE A 141 -9.05 8.34 -0.04
CA ILE A 141 -10.49 8.39 -0.35
C ILE A 141 -11.38 8.08 0.86
N PRO A 142 -11.09 8.64 2.06
CA PRO A 142 -11.75 8.24 3.30
C PRO A 142 -13.26 8.45 3.28
N GLU A 143 -13.73 9.58 2.73
CA GLU A 143 -15.16 9.86 2.66
C GLU A 143 -15.91 8.85 1.78
N LEU A 144 -15.30 8.38 0.69
CA LEU A 144 -15.92 7.36 -0.15
C LEU A 144 -15.97 6.00 0.55
N VAL A 145 -14.93 5.65 1.29
CA VAL A 145 -14.91 4.40 2.08
C VAL A 145 -16.02 4.43 3.12
N ASP A 146 -16.17 5.53 3.86
CA ASP A 146 -17.21 5.71 4.88
C ASP A 146 -18.62 5.70 4.28
N ASP A 147 -18.81 6.30 3.09
CA ASP A 147 -20.09 6.30 2.37
C ASP A 147 -20.49 4.90 1.85
N LEU A 148 -19.51 4.06 1.54
CA LEU A 148 -19.78 2.73 0.97
C LEU A 148 -19.98 1.64 2.02
N PHE A 149 -19.34 1.76 3.21
CA PHE A 149 -19.30 0.67 4.19
C PHE A 149 -19.57 1.19 5.60
N GLU A 150 -20.67 0.73 6.21
CA GLU A 150 -21.04 1.09 7.58
C GLU A 150 -20.09 0.46 8.62
N HIS A 151 -19.58 -0.76 8.33
CA HIS A 151 -18.75 -1.56 9.23
C HIS A 151 -17.42 -1.90 8.56
N ASN A 152 -16.70 -0.85 8.16
CA ASN A 152 -15.37 -1.00 7.59
C ASN A 152 -14.36 -1.35 8.68
N GLY A 153 -13.57 -2.40 8.47
CA GLY A 153 -12.46 -2.80 9.34
C GLY A 153 -11.11 -2.50 8.71
N PRO A 154 -10.04 -2.47 9.52
CA PRO A 154 -8.70 -2.12 9.04
C PRO A 154 -8.01 -3.22 8.23
N HIS A 155 -8.51 -4.48 8.26
CA HIS A 155 -7.81 -5.61 7.65
C HIS A 155 -8.77 -6.75 7.27
N GLY A 156 -8.63 -7.28 6.05
CA GLY A 156 -9.54 -8.29 5.48
C GLY A 156 -10.98 -7.80 5.40
N GLY A 157 -11.19 -6.48 5.43
CA GLY A 157 -12.49 -5.84 5.54
C GLY A 157 -13.22 -5.67 4.20
N PRO A 158 -14.42 -5.06 4.23
CA PRO A 158 -15.26 -4.96 3.04
C PRO A 158 -14.63 -4.13 1.91
N LYS A 159 -13.80 -3.14 2.22
CA LYS A 159 -13.10 -2.33 1.20
C LYS A 159 -12.11 -3.16 0.39
N GLU A 160 -11.29 -3.97 1.07
CA GLU A 160 -10.31 -4.86 0.41
C GLU A 160 -11.01 -5.98 -0.33
N THR A 161 -12.06 -6.55 0.27
CA THR A 161 -12.90 -7.57 -0.37
C THR A 161 -13.51 -7.04 -1.66
N ALA A 162 -14.11 -5.85 -1.65
CA ALA A 162 -14.69 -5.22 -2.84
C ALA A 162 -13.63 -4.94 -3.92
N MET A 163 -12.46 -4.42 -3.53
CA MET A 163 -11.34 -4.22 -4.47
C MET A 163 -10.93 -5.54 -5.14
N LEU A 164 -10.76 -6.62 -4.37
CA LEU A 164 -10.37 -7.92 -4.92
C LEU A 164 -11.47 -8.55 -5.80
N GLN A 165 -12.76 -8.36 -5.46
CA GLN A 165 -13.88 -8.78 -6.32
C GLN A 165 -13.92 -8.03 -7.65
N HIS A 166 -13.48 -6.77 -7.68
CA HIS A 166 -13.34 -6.02 -8.92
C HIS A 166 -12.11 -6.43 -9.74
N LEU A 167 -11.00 -6.64 -9.08
CA LEU A 167 -9.69 -6.83 -9.73
C LEU A 167 -9.41 -8.28 -10.15
N THR A 168 -10.05 -9.27 -9.50
CA THR A 168 -9.69 -10.68 -9.64
C THR A 168 -10.87 -11.62 -9.48
N ASP A 169 -10.67 -12.90 -9.82
CA ASP A 169 -11.60 -14.01 -9.54
C ASP A 169 -11.10 -14.85 -8.32
N LEU A 170 -10.25 -14.26 -7.45
CA LEU A 170 -9.60 -14.99 -6.35
C LEU A 170 -10.36 -14.94 -5.03
N VAL A 171 -11.43 -14.17 -4.93
CA VAL A 171 -12.26 -14.07 -3.72
C VAL A 171 -13.09 -15.34 -3.56
N HIS A 172 -13.09 -15.91 -2.37
CA HIS A 172 -13.91 -17.07 -2.01
C HIS A 172 -15.27 -16.62 -1.50
N ASP A 173 -16.21 -16.33 -2.39
CA ASP A 173 -17.54 -15.83 -2.05
C ASP A 173 -18.33 -16.78 -1.13
N ASP A 174 -18.08 -18.08 -1.22
CA ASP A 174 -18.67 -19.10 -0.34
C ASP A 174 -18.23 -19.01 1.12
N ARG A 175 -17.19 -18.23 1.41
CA ARG A 175 -16.62 -18.02 2.75
C ARG A 175 -16.89 -16.62 3.33
N LEU A 176 -17.54 -15.73 2.61
CA LEU A 176 -17.80 -14.35 3.08
C LEU A 176 -18.56 -14.30 4.41
N ALA A 177 -19.55 -15.18 4.61
CA ALA A 177 -20.31 -15.23 5.85
C ALA A 177 -19.47 -15.68 7.06
N ASP A 178 -18.48 -16.55 6.84
CA ASP A 178 -17.56 -17.05 7.87
C ASP A 178 -16.41 -16.05 8.12
N ALA A 179 -16.25 -15.09 7.23
CA ALA A 179 -15.20 -14.08 7.28
C ALA A 179 -15.59 -12.83 8.08
N ARG A 180 -16.79 -12.77 8.68
CA ARG A 180 -17.18 -11.67 9.55
C ARG A 180 -16.26 -11.59 10.77
N ASP A 181 -16.16 -10.39 11.33
CA ASP A 181 -15.32 -10.08 12.49
C ASP A 181 -15.32 -11.22 13.53
N GLY A 182 -14.15 -11.79 13.74
CA GLY A 182 -13.93 -12.90 14.67
C GLY A 182 -13.99 -12.51 16.16
N GLY A 183 -14.34 -11.25 16.45
CA GLY A 183 -14.41 -10.70 17.80
C GLY A 183 -13.06 -10.23 18.32
N VAL A 184 -13.08 -9.25 19.18
CA VAL A 184 -11.90 -8.66 19.86
C VAL A 184 -11.84 -9.20 21.29
N ARG A 185 -10.68 -9.69 21.72
CA ARG A 185 -10.47 -10.07 23.12
C ARG A 185 -10.53 -8.83 24.02
N ASP A 186 -11.18 -8.93 25.19
CA ASP A 186 -11.38 -7.80 26.11
C ASP A 186 -10.09 -7.05 26.49
N ILE A 187 -8.97 -7.77 26.61
CA ILE A 187 -7.68 -7.16 26.95
C ILE A 187 -7.14 -6.22 25.86
N TRP A 188 -7.60 -6.40 24.61
CA TRP A 188 -7.20 -5.64 23.44
C TRP A 188 -8.32 -4.70 22.94
N SER A 189 -9.43 -4.59 23.67
CA SER A 189 -10.47 -3.60 23.36
C SER A 189 -9.91 -2.19 23.35
N ALA A 190 -10.58 -1.27 22.67
CA ALA A 190 -10.17 0.14 22.58
C ALA A 190 -9.89 0.78 23.96
N GLU A 191 -10.57 0.30 25.03
CA GLU A 191 -10.31 0.68 26.41
C GLU A 191 -9.01 0.07 26.97
N GLY A 192 -8.56 -1.09 26.43
CA GLY A 192 -7.35 -1.79 26.85
C GLY A 192 -6.08 -1.31 26.16
N THR A 193 -6.16 -0.92 24.89
CA THR A 193 -5.01 -0.66 24.02
C THR A 193 -4.35 0.70 24.22
N ASN A 194 -5.01 1.66 24.82
CA ASN A 194 -4.47 3.01 25.02
C ASN A 194 -4.63 3.50 26.46
N ARG A 195 -4.39 2.63 27.44
CA ARG A 195 -4.45 3.05 28.85
C ARG A 195 -3.19 3.82 29.23
N HIS A 196 -3.39 5.00 29.80
CA HIS A 196 -2.31 5.81 30.37
C HIS A 196 -1.24 6.25 29.36
N GLY A 197 -1.59 6.39 28.07
CA GLY A 197 -0.66 6.85 27.04
C GLY A 197 0.34 5.80 26.53
N ALA A 198 0.16 4.53 26.88
CA ALA A 198 1.00 3.43 26.38
C ALA A 198 0.44 2.87 25.06
N ALA A 199 1.33 2.68 24.08
CA ALA A 199 1.03 1.87 22.90
C ALA A 199 1.20 0.38 23.25
N THR A 200 0.22 -0.45 22.90
CA THR A 200 0.30 -1.90 23.06
C THR A 200 0.57 -2.57 21.72
N PHE A 201 1.28 -3.68 21.76
CA PHE A 201 1.60 -4.49 20.59
C PHE A 201 0.89 -5.83 20.71
N PHE A 202 0.24 -6.26 19.64
CA PHE A 202 -0.47 -7.54 19.57
C PHE A 202 -0.29 -8.16 18.19
N ASP A 203 -0.43 -9.46 18.12
CA ASP A 203 -0.54 -10.17 16.87
C ASP A 203 -2.02 -10.25 16.42
N ALA A 204 -2.28 -10.40 15.14
CA ALA A 204 -3.63 -10.40 14.57
C ALA A 204 -4.57 -11.43 15.25
N ARG A 205 -4.05 -12.64 15.58
CA ARG A 205 -4.82 -13.66 16.28
C ARG A 205 -5.14 -13.33 17.73
N ASP A 206 -4.47 -12.37 18.32
CA ASP A 206 -4.83 -11.91 19.68
C ASP A 206 -6.15 -11.14 19.65
N ASN A 207 -6.49 -10.54 18.50
CA ASN A 207 -7.69 -9.75 18.31
C ASN A 207 -8.79 -10.44 17.51
N SER A 208 -8.43 -11.35 16.59
CA SER A 208 -9.39 -12.01 15.71
C SER A 208 -9.05 -13.49 15.52
N ASP A 209 -10.02 -14.37 15.73
CA ASP A 209 -9.83 -15.81 15.58
C ASP A 209 -9.70 -16.23 14.11
N ASN A 210 -10.29 -15.48 13.17
CA ASN A 210 -10.25 -15.73 11.73
C ASN A 210 -9.38 -14.73 10.95
N GLY A 211 -8.74 -13.79 11.64
CA GLY A 211 -7.83 -12.81 11.03
C GLY A 211 -8.51 -11.59 10.40
N VAL A 212 -9.83 -11.47 10.49
CA VAL A 212 -10.62 -10.43 9.82
C VAL A 212 -11.11 -9.40 10.82
N PHE A 213 -11.23 -8.15 10.35
CA PHE A 213 -11.86 -7.04 11.04
C PHE A 213 -12.87 -6.37 10.10
N GLY A 214 -14.16 -6.33 10.49
CA GLY A 214 -15.24 -5.73 9.71
C GLY A 214 -16.28 -6.73 9.21
N ASP A 215 -17.22 -6.25 8.39
CA ASP A 215 -18.28 -7.06 7.78
C ASP A 215 -18.16 -7.07 6.25
N GLN A 216 -17.61 -8.16 5.71
CA GLN A 216 -17.34 -8.35 4.28
C GLN A 216 -18.59 -8.66 3.46
N THR A 217 -19.72 -8.95 4.11
CA THR A 217 -20.97 -9.30 3.41
C THR A 217 -21.56 -8.13 2.61
N ASP A 218 -21.11 -6.90 2.88
CA ASP A 218 -21.48 -5.68 2.16
C ASP A 218 -20.56 -5.36 0.97
N ALA A 219 -19.51 -6.15 0.74
CA ALA A 219 -18.61 -5.97 -0.39
C ALA A 219 -19.26 -6.40 -1.70
N THR A 220 -19.01 -5.63 -2.76
CA THR A 220 -19.40 -5.97 -4.14
C THR A 220 -18.35 -5.48 -5.12
N ALA A 221 -18.21 -6.15 -6.26
CA ALA A 221 -17.31 -5.72 -7.34
C ALA A 221 -17.61 -4.29 -7.84
N GLU A 222 -18.89 -3.86 -7.83
CA GLU A 222 -19.28 -2.49 -8.20
C GLU A 222 -18.74 -1.46 -7.20
N LYS A 223 -18.79 -1.75 -5.90
CA LYS A 223 -18.15 -0.90 -4.89
C LYS A 223 -16.64 -0.88 -5.06
N GLY A 224 -16.04 -2.03 -5.39
CA GLY A 224 -14.61 -2.14 -5.71
C GLY A 224 -14.19 -1.28 -6.90
N GLU A 225 -14.96 -1.29 -8.00
CA GLU A 225 -14.74 -0.42 -9.15
C GLU A 225 -14.73 1.06 -8.76
N ARG A 226 -15.69 1.49 -7.94
CA ARG A 226 -15.77 2.88 -7.46
C ARG A 226 -14.55 3.26 -6.61
N LEU A 227 -14.10 2.37 -5.72
CA LEU A 227 -12.87 2.59 -4.93
C LEU A 227 -11.64 2.68 -5.83
N PHE A 228 -11.51 1.74 -6.76
CA PHE A 228 -10.38 1.66 -7.69
C PHE A 228 -10.25 2.92 -8.53
N GLU A 229 -11.34 3.36 -9.17
CA GLU A 229 -11.37 4.57 -9.98
C GLU A 229 -11.02 5.82 -9.14
N ALA A 230 -11.62 5.98 -7.96
CA ALA A 230 -11.39 7.14 -7.11
C ALA A 230 -9.95 7.17 -6.59
N ALA A 231 -9.40 6.05 -6.13
CA ALA A 231 -8.02 5.98 -5.64
C ALA A 231 -7.01 6.20 -6.76
N THR A 232 -7.24 5.63 -7.95
CA THR A 232 -6.41 5.88 -9.14
C THR A 232 -6.40 7.35 -9.51
N ASP A 233 -7.56 8.02 -9.53
CA ASP A 233 -7.66 9.44 -9.83
C ASP A 233 -6.88 10.31 -8.80
N GLN A 234 -6.91 9.95 -7.52
CA GLN A 234 -6.12 10.64 -6.50
C GLN A 234 -4.61 10.41 -6.70
N LEU A 235 -4.21 9.20 -7.04
CA LEU A 235 -2.81 8.88 -7.30
C LEU A 235 -2.28 9.63 -8.53
N VAL A 236 -3.04 9.70 -9.62
CA VAL A 236 -2.68 10.48 -10.82
C VAL A 236 -2.52 11.96 -10.47
N ARG A 237 -3.48 12.55 -9.74
CA ARG A 237 -3.38 13.95 -9.30
C ARG A 237 -2.17 14.22 -8.42
N LEU A 238 -1.82 13.27 -7.53
CA LEU A 238 -0.61 13.37 -6.71
C LEU A 238 0.64 13.35 -7.58
N CYS A 239 0.72 12.45 -8.56
CA CYS A 239 1.86 12.36 -9.48
C CYS A 239 2.01 13.64 -10.31
N ASP A 240 0.91 14.17 -10.88
CA ASP A 240 0.93 15.42 -11.65
C ASP A 240 1.35 16.61 -10.78
N TRP A 241 0.85 16.67 -9.54
CA TRP A 241 1.26 17.70 -8.59
C TRP A 241 2.76 17.61 -8.27
N LEU A 242 3.27 16.42 -8.05
CA LEU A 242 4.67 16.18 -7.70
C LEU A 242 5.60 16.45 -8.90
N ALA A 243 5.22 16.01 -10.09
CA ALA A 243 5.97 16.25 -11.33
C ALA A 243 6.07 17.74 -11.69
N ALA A 244 5.07 18.55 -11.31
CA ALA A 244 5.05 19.99 -11.55
C ALA A 244 5.94 20.79 -10.58
N ARG A 245 6.62 20.15 -9.62
CA ARG A 245 7.54 20.81 -8.68
C ARG A 245 8.97 20.76 -9.20
N GLU A 246 9.70 21.84 -9.01
CA GLU A 246 11.15 21.80 -9.23
C GLU A 246 11.82 21.06 -8.07
N PRO A 247 12.93 20.31 -8.31
CA PRO A 247 13.63 19.59 -7.24
C PRO A 247 14.01 20.48 -6.04
N GLU A 248 14.40 21.73 -6.30
CA GLU A 248 14.78 22.72 -5.30
C GLU A 248 13.61 23.14 -4.39
N GLU A 249 12.36 22.97 -4.83
CA GLU A 249 11.17 23.22 -4.00
C GLU A 249 10.91 22.06 -3.01
N LEU A 250 11.43 20.87 -3.33
CA LEU A 250 11.15 19.63 -2.59
C LEU A 250 12.27 19.26 -1.62
N LEU A 251 13.52 19.60 -1.94
CA LEU A 251 14.68 19.28 -1.12
C LEU A 251 15.07 20.46 -0.22
N PRO A 252 15.63 20.21 0.98
CA PRO A 252 15.92 21.27 1.93
C PRO A 252 17.14 22.08 1.52
N GLU A 253 17.05 23.40 1.60
CA GLU A 253 18.23 24.27 1.56
C GLU A 253 18.69 24.63 2.97
N PRO A 254 20.01 24.61 3.25
CA PRO A 254 20.51 25.05 4.55
C PRO A 254 20.29 26.55 4.71
N ARG A 255 19.81 26.98 5.87
CA ARG A 255 19.84 28.39 6.25
C ARG A 255 21.27 28.82 6.48
N VAL A 256 21.84 29.60 5.59
CA VAL A 256 23.14 30.27 5.76
C VAL A 256 22.94 31.57 6.54
#